data_39416c397fbe1dfc2644e0d24b78989e
#
_entry.id   39416c397fbe1dfc2644e0d24b78989e
#
_cell.length_a   1.000
_cell.length_b   1.000
_cell.length_c   1.000
_cell.angle_alpha   90.00
_cell.angle_beta   90.00
_cell.angle_gamma   90.00
#
_symmetry.space_group_name_H-M   'P 1'
#
loop_
_entity.id
_entity.type
_entity.pdbx_description
1 polymer ?
#
loop_
_entity_poly.entity_id
_entity_poly.type
_entity_poly.pdbx_seq_one_letter_code
_entity_poly.pdbx_strand_id
1 'polypeptide(L)'
;KKWIRRHINGKRIAMVFQDPMTSLDPTMTIGKQIMEGMIWHFKTPKKEAWDKAVELLKEVGIEDAEKRMKNYPHQLSGGMRQRVVIAIALACNPDLLICDEPTTALDVTIQAKIIELIRRVQKERGISVIYITHDLGVVAKVADYVNVMYAGKIVEKGMINEIFYDPKHPYTWGLLSAMPDLDTADERLYTIPGSPPNLLNEKPGDAFAPRNQFALEIDDKADPPMFQVTDTHYAATWLLDPRAPKAEMPPELKERIARMKKEAKIDDGE
;
A
#
# COMPACT_ATOMS: atom_id res chain seq x y z
N LYS A 1 -3.23 19.69 -18.76
CA LYS A 1 -4.23 19.19 -17.77
C LYS A 1 -5.45 18.52 -18.47
N LYS A 2 -6.12 19.16 -19.45
CA LYS A 2 -7.34 18.63 -20.10
C LYS A 2 -7.12 17.29 -20.83
N TRP A 3 -5.95 17.09 -21.46
CA TRP A 3 -5.56 15.85 -22.14
C TRP A 3 -5.41 14.69 -21.14
N ILE A 4 -4.69 14.90 -20.02
CA ILE A 4 -4.48 13.89 -18.95
C ILE A 4 -5.82 13.41 -18.41
N ARG A 5 -6.73 14.33 -18.04
CA ARG A 5 -8.08 14.00 -17.54
C ARG A 5 -8.88 13.14 -18.54
N ARG A 6 -8.67 13.30 -19.85
CA ARG A 6 -9.44 12.62 -20.87
C ARG A 6 -8.87 11.26 -21.28
N HIS A 7 -7.53 11.09 -21.17
CA HIS A 7 -6.84 9.94 -21.74
C HIS A 7 -6.14 9.07 -20.69
N ILE A 8 -5.89 9.57 -19.51
CA ILE A 8 -5.15 8.89 -18.44
C ILE A 8 -6.04 8.63 -17.23
N ASN A 9 -6.53 9.71 -16.57
CA ASN A 9 -7.25 9.58 -15.31
C ASN A 9 -8.58 8.86 -15.49
N GLY A 10 -8.82 7.83 -14.69
CA GLY A 10 -10.01 7.00 -14.72
C GLY A 10 -10.13 6.08 -15.94
N LYS A 11 -9.21 6.19 -16.91
CA LYS A 11 -9.17 5.36 -18.12
C LYS A 11 -8.01 4.37 -18.09
N ARG A 12 -6.78 4.85 -17.90
CA ARG A 12 -5.57 4.03 -17.81
C ARG A 12 -5.04 3.89 -16.38
N ILE A 13 -5.24 4.93 -15.57
CA ILE A 13 -4.89 4.94 -14.15
C ILE A 13 -6.16 5.20 -13.37
N ALA A 14 -6.52 4.28 -12.50
CA ALA A 14 -7.63 4.40 -11.58
C ALA A 14 -7.14 4.40 -10.13
N MET A 15 -7.96 4.93 -9.21
CA MET A 15 -7.59 5.02 -7.80
C MET A 15 -8.76 4.60 -6.91
N VAL A 16 -8.47 3.79 -5.91
CA VAL A 16 -9.34 3.46 -4.79
C VAL A 16 -8.87 4.28 -3.60
N PHE A 17 -9.71 5.18 -3.12
CA PHE A 17 -9.40 6.07 -2.00
C PHE A 17 -9.67 5.41 -0.66
N GLN A 18 -9.07 5.94 0.40
CA GLN A 18 -9.10 5.43 1.76
C GLN A 18 -10.54 5.30 2.33
N ASP A 19 -11.39 6.28 2.09
CA ASP A 19 -12.76 6.30 2.63
C ASP A 19 -13.81 6.13 1.52
N PRO A 20 -14.53 4.99 1.51
CA PRO A 20 -15.61 4.76 0.54
C PRO A 20 -16.80 5.69 0.75
N MET A 21 -16.96 6.32 1.93
CA MET A 21 -18.06 7.23 2.22
C MET A 21 -17.91 8.57 1.49
N THR A 22 -16.67 9.05 1.39
CA THR A 22 -16.35 10.30 0.68
C THR A 22 -16.14 10.08 -0.82
N SER A 23 -15.90 8.83 -1.24
CA SER A 23 -15.64 8.47 -2.64
C SER A 23 -16.92 8.28 -3.46
N LEU A 24 -18.05 7.97 -2.81
CA LEU A 24 -19.34 7.74 -3.45
C LEU A 24 -20.25 8.96 -3.32
N ASP A 25 -20.88 9.37 -4.42
CA ASP A 25 -21.90 10.42 -4.41
C ASP A 25 -23.19 9.87 -3.76
N PRO A 26 -23.64 10.42 -2.60
CA PRO A 26 -24.80 9.92 -1.88
C PRO A 26 -26.12 10.17 -2.62
N THR A 27 -26.13 11.08 -3.59
CA THR A 27 -27.32 11.46 -4.37
C THR A 27 -27.48 10.67 -5.66
N MET A 28 -26.47 9.87 -6.04
CA MET A 28 -26.49 9.03 -7.22
C MET A 28 -26.59 7.53 -6.89
N THR A 29 -27.32 6.80 -7.71
CA THR A 29 -27.37 5.32 -7.58
C THR A 29 -26.04 4.68 -7.94
N ILE A 30 -25.74 3.51 -7.34
CA ILE A 30 -24.52 2.75 -7.57
C ILE A 30 -24.29 2.49 -9.06
N GLY A 31 -25.32 2.03 -9.77
CA GLY A 31 -25.22 1.75 -11.20
C GLY A 31 -24.82 2.97 -12.03
N LYS A 32 -25.36 4.15 -11.72
CA LYS A 32 -24.98 5.38 -12.43
C LYS A 32 -23.51 5.71 -12.22
N GLN A 33 -22.99 5.57 -11.00
CA GLN A 33 -21.60 5.88 -10.68
C GLN A 33 -20.64 4.90 -11.37
N ILE A 34 -20.95 3.60 -11.41
CA ILE A 34 -20.12 2.61 -12.13
C ILE A 34 -20.12 2.87 -13.64
N MET A 35 -21.30 3.17 -14.22
CA MET A 35 -21.43 3.41 -15.65
C MET A 35 -20.80 4.73 -16.12
N GLU A 36 -20.64 5.70 -15.24
CA GLU A 36 -20.19 7.06 -15.61
C GLU A 36 -18.87 7.05 -16.36
N GLY A 37 -17.85 6.36 -15.86
CA GLY A 37 -16.54 6.25 -16.51
C GLY A 37 -16.61 5.65 -17.91
N MET A 38 -17.39 4.57 -18.08
CA MET A 38 -17.57 3.91 -19.37
C MET A 38 -18.25 4.81 -20.39
N ILE A 39 -19.31 5.50 -19.97
CA ILE A 39 -20.05 6.43 -20.84
C ILE A 39 -19.17 7.65 -21.19
N TRP A 40 -18.43 8.18 -20.21
CA TRP A 40 -17.61 9.37 -20.41
C TRP A 40 -16.40 9.12 -21.33
N HIS A 41 -15.62 8.06 -21.04
CA HIS A 41 -14.37 7.81 -21.74
C HIS A 41 -14.55 7.08 -23.09
N PHE A 42 -15.48 6.13 -23.16
CA PHE A 42 -15.65 5.24 -24.32
C PHE A 42 -16.92 5.50 -25.10
N LYS A 43 -17.80 6.39 -24.62
CA LYS A 43 -19.11 6.63 -25.22
C LYS A 43 -19.99 5.37 -25.28
N THR A 44 -19.76 4.45 -24.35
CA THR A 44 -20.50 3.17 -24.28
C THR A 44 -22.01 3.44 -24.19
N PRO A 45 -22.84 2.76 -24.98
CA PRO A 45 -24.29 2.86 -24.90
C PRO A 45 -24.79 2.49 -23.49
N LYS A 46 -25.83 3.18 -22.98
CA LYS A 46 -26.34 2.97 -21.62
C LYS A 46 -26.67 1.51 -21.28
N LYS A 47 -27.26 0.77 -22.24
CA LYS A 47 -27.61 -0.64 -22.05
C LYS A 47 -26.36 -1.49 -21.84
N GLU A 48 -25.38 -1.34 -22.72
CA GLU A 48 -24.10 -2.08 -22.61
C GLU A 48 -23.35 -1.70 -21.34
N ALA A 49 -23.32 -0.40 -20.97
CA ALA A 49 -22.70 0.04 -19.73
C ALA A 49 -23.40 -0.55 -18.48
N TRP A 50 -24.73 -0.70 -18.53
CA TRP A 50 -25.50 -1.36 -17.47
C TRP A 50 -25.12 -2.82 -17.34
N ASP A 51 -25.09 -3.56 -18.42
CA ASP A 51 -24.78 -5.00 -18.41
C ASP A 51 -23.36 -5.23 -17.86
N LYS A 52 -22.39 -4.45 -18.35
CA LYS A 52 -21.01 -4.46 -17.82
C LYS A 52 -20.91 -4.08 -16.33
N ALA A 53 -21.68 -3.10 -15.89
CA ALA A 53 -21.68 -2.69 -14.48
C ALA A 53 -22.28 -3.78 -13.57
N VAL A 54 -23.28 -4.52 -14.04
CA VAL A 54 -23.82 -5.70 -13.32
C VAL A 54 -22.77 -6.81 -13.23
N GLU A 55 -22.06 -7.07 -14.31
CA GLU A 55 -20.95 -8.07 -14.30
C GLU A 55 -19.84 -7.67 -13.32
N LEU A 56 -19.42 -6.39 -13.31
CA LEU A 56 -18.45 -5.86 -12.37
C LEU A 56 -18.89 -6.03 -10.91
N LEU A 57 -20.16 -5.76 -10.60
CA LEU A 57 -20.68 -5.97 -9.25
C LEU A 57 -20.63 -7.44 -8.83
N LYS A 58 -20.92 -8.37 -9.75
CA LYS A 58 -20.77 -9.81 -9.50
C LYS A 58 -19.30 -10.21 -9.29
N GLU A 59 -18.39 -9.67 -10.12
CA GLU A 59 -16.95 -9.91 -10.02
C GLU A 59 -16.38 -9.47 -8.66
N VAL A 60 -16.80 -8.32 -8.16
CA VAL A 60 -16.39 -7.85 -6.82
C VAL A 60 -17.17 -8.53 -5.68
N GLY A 61 -18.02 -9.51 -5.98
CA GLY A 61 -18.73 -10.31 -4.98
C GLY A 61 -19.92 -9.58 -4.32
N ILE A 62 -20.64 -8.77 -5.08
CA ILE A 62 -21.90 -8.16 -4.64
C ILE A 62 -23.05 -9.08 -5.10
N GLU A 63 -23.75 -9.64 -4.14
CA GLU A 63 -24.98 -10.43 -4.39
C GLU A 63 -26.13 -9.54 -4.88
N ASP A 64 -27.08 -10.13 -5.63
CA ASP A 64 -28.23 -9.41 -6.21
C ASP A 64 -27.80 -8.17 -7.04
N ALA A 65 -26.73 -8.29 -7.83
CA ALA A 65 -26.07 -7.18 -8.52
C ALA A 65 -27.07 -6.24 -9.25
N GLU A 66 -28.01 -6.80 -10.02
CA GLU A 66 -29.03 -6.00 -10.75
C GLU A 66 -29.92 -5.15 -9.84
N LYS A 67 -30.29 -5.70 -8.68
CA LYS A 67 -31.05 -4.97 -7.66
C LYS A 67 -30.19 -3.88 -7.05
N ARG A 68 -28.91 -4.19 -6.76
CA ARG A 68 -27.96 -3.25 -6.14
C ARG A 68 -27.59 -2.07 -7.05
N MET A 69 -27.66 -2.22 -8.37
CA MET A 69 -27.48 -1.11 -9.32
C MET A 69 -28.42 0.08 -9.04
N LYS A 70 -29.60 -0.18 -8.49
CA LYS A 70 -30.64 0.83 -8.18
C LYS A 70 -30.48 1.42 -6.78
N ASN A 71 -29.64 0.84 -5.93
CA ASN A 71 -29.43 1.31 -4.56
C ASN A 71 -28.57 2.58 -4.54
N TYR A 72 -28.71 3.32 -3.46
CA TYR A 72 -27.85 4.45 -3.10
C TYR A 72 -26.76 3.99 -2.12
N PRO A 73 -25.64 4.73 -1.99
CA PRO A 73 -24.53 4.35 -1.10
C PRO A 73 -24.97 4.08 0.35
N HIS A 74 -25.88 4.89 0.91
CA HIS A 74 -26.34 4.72 2.29
C HIS A 74 -27.12 3.42 2.54
N GLN A 75 -27.58 2.73 1.50
CA GLN A 75 -28.29 1.44 1.58
C GLN A 75 -27.34 0.23 1.58
N LEU A 76 -26.03 0.45 1.54
CA LEU A 76 -24.99 -0.57 1.51
C LEU A 76 -24.16 -0.58 2.80
N SER A 77 -23.67 -1.75 3.21
CA SER A 77 -22.68 -1.87 4.28
C SER A 77 -21.33 -1.27 3.88
N GLY A 78 -20.45 -1.01 4.86
CA GLY A 78 -19.09 -0.47 4.60
C GLY A 78 -18.29 -1.33 3.60
N GLY A 79 -18.25 -2.65 3.81
CA GLY A 79 -17.58 -3.57 2.91
C GLY A 79 -18.21 -3.64 1.51
N MET A 80 -19.53 -3.49 1.39
CA MET A 80 -20.19 -3.40 0.09
C MET A 80 -19.84 -2.10 -0.64
N ARG A 81 -19.79 -0.96 0.08
CA ARG A 81 -19.38 0.32 -0.50
C ARG A 81 -17.95 0.25 -1.04
N GLN A 82 -17.04 -0.35 -0.27
CA GLN A 82 -15.65 -0.54 -0.71
C GLN A 82 -15.57 -1.37 -1.99
N ARG A 83 -16.32 -2.47 -2.09
CA ARG A 83 -16.42 -3.28 -3.32
C ARG A 83 -16.96 -2.49 -4.51
N VAL A 84 -17.92 -1.61 -4.27
CA VAL A 84 -18.46 -0.70 -5.29
C VAL A 84 -17.40 0.30 -5.76
N VAL A 85 -16.63 0.90 -4.84
CA VAL A 85 -15.52 1.81 -5.21
C VAL A 85 -14.48 1.08 -6.07
N ILE A 86 -14.15 -0.18 -5.72
CA ILE A 86 -13.28 -1.03 -6.55
C ILE A 86 -13.91 -1.29 -7.93
N ALA A 87 -15.20 -1.62 -7.99
CA ALA A 87 -15.90 -1.82 -9.27
C ALA A 87 -15.88 -0.55 -10.15
N ILE A 88 -16.06 0.63 -9.57
CA ILE A 88 -15.93 1.93 -10.27
C ILE A 88 -14.51 2.10 -10.83
N ALA A 89 -13.49 1.84 -10.02
CA ALA A 89 -12.09 1.94 -10.44
C ALA A 89 -11.77 0.99 -11.61
N LEU A 90 -12.35 -0.21 -11.61
CA LEU A 90 -12.15 -1.25 -12.63
C LEU A 90 -13.02 -1.06 -13.89
N ALA A 91 -14.03 -0.17 -13.84
CA ALA A 91 -15.04 -0.04 -14.90
C ALA A 91 -14.46 0.32 -16.28
N CYS A 92 -13.32 1.02 -16.31
CA CYS A 92 -12.64 1.40 -17.54
C CYS A 92 -11.48 0.46 -17.91
N ASN A 93 -11.31 -0.66 -17.21
CA ASN A 93 -10.21 -1.60 -17.39
C ASN A 93 -8.83 -0.91 -17.39
N PRO A 94 -8.40 -0.31 -16.28
CA PRO A 94 -7.17 0.47 -16.20
C PRO A 94 -5.93 -0.42 -16.34
N ASP A 95 -4.81 0.18 -16.77
CA ASP A 95 -3.49 -0.49 -16.77
C ASP A 95 -2.86 -0.48 -15.37
N LEU A 96 -3.19 0.55 -14.57
CA LEU A 96 -2.67 0.76 -13.22
C LEU A 96 -3.81 1.09 -12.25
N LEU A 97 -3.86 0.36 -11.15
CA LEU A 97 -4.75 0.62 -10.01
C LEU A 97 -3.93 1.13 -8.82
N ILE A 98 -4.25 2.30 -8.30
CA ILE A 98 -3.67 2.83 -7.06
C ILE A 98 -4.66 2.58 -5.93
N CYS A 99 -4.25 1.86 -4.90
CA CYS A 99 -5.04 1.56 -3.71
C CYS A 99 -4.46 2.34 -2.52
N ASP A 100 -5.13 3.42 -2.14
CA ASP A 100 -4.73 4.27 -1.01
C ASP A 100 -5.48 3.84 0.25
N GLU A 101 -4.80 3.12 1.12
CA GLU A 101 -5.35 2.51 2.33
C GLU A 101 -6.73 1.84 2.14
N PRO A 102 -6.89 0.92 1.19
CA PRO A 102 -8.20 0.46 0.73
C PRO A 102 -9.00 -0.34 1.78
N THR A 103 -8.41 -0.58 2.94
CA THR A 103 -8.99 -1.45 3.98
C THR A 103 -9.05 -0.83 5.37
N THR A 104 -8.54 0.39 5.58
CA THR A 104 -8.36 1.02 6.90
C THR A 104 -9.67 1.19 7.70
N ALA A 105 -10.80 1.40 7.02
CA ALA A 105 -12.10 1.59 7.67
C ALA A 105 -12.93 0.29 7.79
N LEU A 106 -12.31 -0.89 7.62
CA LEU A 106 -13.00 -2.17 7.56
C LEU A 106 -12.54 -3.09 8.70
N ASP A 107 -13.43 -3.98 9.15
CA ASP A 107 -13.06 -5.06 10.05
C ASP A 107 -12.08 -6.05 9.38
N VAL A 108 -11.30 -6.76 10.21
CA VAL A 108 -10.21 -7.66 9.76
C VAL A 108 -10.69 -8.72 8.74
N THR A 109 -11.90 -9.23 8.93
CA THR A 109 -12.46 -10.27 8.05
C THR A 109 -12.79 -9.69 6.66
N ILE A 110 -13.38 -8.52 6.61
CA ILE A 110 -13.69 -7.82 5.36
C ILE A 110 -12.39 -7.34 4.69
N GLN A 111 -11.43 -6.83 5.47
CA GLN A 111 -10.10 -6.45 4.99
C GLN A 111 -9.45 -7.60 4.21
N ALA A 112 -9.38 -8.80 4.80
CA ALA A 112 -8.80 -9.97 4.13
C ALA A 112 -9.49 -10.28 2.79
N LYS A 113 -10.83 -10.23 2.74
CA LYS A 113 -11.62 -10.44 1.52
C LYS A 113 -11.39 -9.38 0.44
N ILE A 114 -11.17 -8.12 0.83
CA ILE A 114 -10.87 -7.03 -0.13
C ILE A 114 -9.45 -7.20 -0.70
N ILE A 115 -8.48 -7.56 0.12
CA ILE A 115 -7.10 -7.84 -0.32
C ILE A 115 -7.10 -9.01 -1.33
N GLU A 116 -7.78 -10.10 -1.01
CA GLU A 116 -7.91 -11.25 -1.90
C GLU A 116 -8.61 -10.88 -3.22
N LEU A 117 -9.67 -10.09 -3.17
CA LEU A 117 -10.35 -9.56 -4.35
C LEU A 117 -9.39 -8.79 -5.27
N ILE A 118 -8.62 -7.83 -4.72
CA ILE A 118 -7.70 -7.02 -5.51
C ILE A 118 -6.61 -7.90 -6.13
N ARG A 119 -6.03 -8.86 -5.38
CA ARG A 119 -5.04 -9.81 -5.90
C ARG A 119 -5.60 -10.68 -7.03
N ARG A 120 -6.82 -11.19 -6.86
CA ARG A 120 -7.49 -11.97 -7.91
C ARG A 120 -7.68 -11.15 -9.18
N VAL A 121 -8.23 -9.94 -9.07
CA VAL A 121 -8.43 -9.02 -10.20
C VAL A 121 -7.10 -8.65 -10.87
N GLN A 122 -6.06 -8.38 -10.09
CA GLN A 122 -4.71 -8.11 -10.59
C GLN A 122 -4.23 -9.26 -11.48
N LYS A 123 -4.35 -10.50 -10.99
CA LYS A 123 -3.91 -11.69 -11.72
C LYS A 123 -4.75 -11.98 -12.97
N GLU A 124 -6.09 -11.89 -12.85
CA GLU A 124 -7.02 -12.21 -13.94
C GLU A 124 -6.97 -11.18 -15.06
N ARG A 125 -6.77 -9.90 -14.74
CA ARG A 125 -6.76 -8.79 -15.71
C ARG A 125 -5.35 -8.35 -16.14
N GLY A 126 -4.29 -8.83 -15.48
CA GLY A 126 -2.91 -8.45 -15.77
C GLY A 126 -2.60 -6.97 -15.51
N ILE A 127 -3.30 -6.34 -14.56
CA ILE A 127 -3.08 -4.94 -14.19
C ILE A 127 -1.96 -4.78 -13.17
N SER A 128 -1.27 -3.63 -13.20
CA SER A 128 -0.33 -3.25 -12.15
C SER A 128 -1.09 -2.64 -10.97
N VAL A 129 -0.63 -2.89 -9.73
CA VAL A 129 -1.24 -2.33 -8.53
C VAL A 129 -0.18 -1.62 -7.69
N ILE A 130 -0.47 -0.40 -7.27
CA ILE A 130 0.29 0.31 -6.23
C ILE A 130 -0.57 0.30 -4.96
N TYR A 131 -0.04 -0.33 -3.90
CA TYR A 131 -0.63 -0.24 -2.57
C TYR A 131 0.06 0.85 -1.75
N ILE A 132 -0.72 1.74 -1.16
CA ILE A 132 -0.27 2.67 -0.12
C ILE A 132 -0.91 2.20 1.18
N THR A 133 -0.08 1.81 2.15
CA THR A 133 -0.57 1.27 3.43
C THR A 133 0.50 1.42 4.51
N HIS A 134 0.05 1.53 5.75
CA HIS A 134 0.91 1.45 6.95
C HIS A 134 0.91 0.05 7.58
N ASP A 135 0.12 -0.87 7.06
CA ASP A 135 -0.01 -2.24 7.59
C ASP A 135 0.99 -3.18 6.89
N LEU A 136 2.08 -3.50 7.58
CA LEU A 136 3.11 -4.42 7.09
C LEU A 136 2.59 -5.84 6.85
N GLY A 137 1.56 -6.28 7.58
CA GLY A 137 0.91 -7.57 7.35
C GLY A 137 0.17 -7.62 6.02
N VAL A 138 -0.36 -6.48 5.55
CA VAL A 138 -0.91 -6.33 4.20
C VAL A 138 0.23 -6.35 3.18
N VAL A 139 1.29 -5.55 3.39
CA VAL A 139 2.46 -5.51 2.50
C VAL A 139 3.03 -6.89 2.26
N ALA A 140 3.24 -7.68 3.33
CA ALA A 140 3.77 -9.05 3.25
C ALA A 140 2.92 -9.99 2.37
N LYS A 141 1.61 -9.71 2.24
CA LYS A 141 0.68 -10.54 1.46
C LYS A 141 0.56 -10.15 0.01
N VAL A 142 0.80 -8.88 -0.34
CA VAL A 142 0.42 -8.34 -1.66
C VAL A 142 1.59 -7.80 -2.47
N ALA A 143 2.69 -7.41 -1.83
CA ALA A 143 3.76 -6.71 -2.52
C ALA A 143 4.77 -7.66 -3.15
N ASP A 144 5.22 -7.33 -4.36
CA ASP A 144 6.41 -7.91 -4.98
C ASP A 144 7.62 -7.02 -4.68
N TYR A 145 7.44 -5.70 -4.72
CA TYR A 145 8.45 -4.67 -4.49
C TYR A 145 7.94 -3.63 -3.50
N VAL A 146 8.78 -3.20 -2.58
CA VAL A 146 8.41 -2.29 -1.49
C VAL A 146 9.23 -1.01 -1.55
N ASN A 147 8.57 0.13 -1.34
CA ASN A 147 9.20 1.41 -1.07
C ASN A 147 8.81 1.87 0.34
N VAL A 148 9.77 1.90 1.25
CA VAL A 148 9.58 2.43 2.61
C VAL A 148 9.76 3.94 2.55
N MET A 149 8.75 4.67 3.02
CA MET A 149 8.76 6.13 3.00
C MET A 149 8.78 6.72 4.41
N TYR A 150 9.58 7.74 4.60
CA TYR A 150 9.59 8.56 5.82
C TYR A 150 9.69 10.04 5.46
N ALA A 151 8.87 10.87 6.08
CA ALA A 151 8.88 12.33 5.86
C ALA A 151 8.84 12.75 4.38
N GLY A 152 8.05 12.02 3.55
CA GLY A 152 7.91 12.31 2.11
C GLY A 152 9.04 11.81 1.21
N LYS A 153 10.09 11.19 1.77
CA LYS A 153 11.22 10.61 1.02
C LYS A 153 11.18 9.08 1.07
N ILE A 154 11.66 8.42 0.01
CA ILE A 154 11.91 6.98 0.04
C ILE A 154 13.23 6.77 0.79
N VAL A 155 13.19 6.04 1.90
CA VAL A 155 14.36 5.76 2.74
C VAL A 155 14.94 4.37 2.48
N GLU A 156 14.13 3.42 2.04
CA GLU A 156 14.57 2.10 1.63
C GLU A 156 13.64 1.54 0.55
N LYS A 157 14.16 0.77 -0.39
CA LYS A 157 13.36 0.11 -1.43
C LYS A 157 14.03 -1.18 -1.87
N GLY A 158 13.22 -2.19 -2.20
CA GLY A 158 13.73 -3.50 -2.64
C GLY A 158 12.60 -4.50 -2.86
N MET A 159 12.98 -5.71 -3.24
CA MET A 159 12.04 -6.83 -3.28
C MET A 159 11.51 -7.11 -1.88
N ILE A 160 10.31 -7.66 -1.79
CA ILE A 160 9.66 -7.95 -0.51
C ILE A 160 10.57 -8.72 0.46
N ASN A 161 11.29 -9.72 -0.04
CA ASN A 161 12.20 -10.53 0.77
C ASN A 161 13.40 -9.72 1.29
N GLU A 162 13.92 -8.78 0.51
CA GLU A 162 15.05 -7.93 0.91
C GLU A 162 14.63 -7.00 2.05
N ILE A 163 13.44 -6.40 1.95
CA ILE A 163 12.93 -5.48 2.98
C ILE A 163 12.55 -6.20 4.27
N PHE A 164 11.97 -7.39 4.19
CA PHE A 164 11.50 -8.12 5.38
C PHE A 164 12.60 -8.97 6.05
N TYR A 165 13.56 -9.49 5.29
CA TYR A 165 14.56 -10.42 5.81
C TYR A 165 16.00 -9.88 5.86
N ASP A 166 16.27 -8.76 5.20
CA ASP A 166 17.59 -8.10 5.21
C ASP A 166 17.48 -6.55 5.17
N PRO A 167 16.63 -5.94 6.00
CA PRO A 167 16.45 -4.48 6.02
C PRO A 167 17.74 -3.77 6.40
N LYS A 168 18.01 -2.61 5.80
CA LYS A 168 19.24 -1.82 6.01
C LYS A 168 18.98 -0.49 6.72
N HIS A 169 17.80 0.10 6.55
CA HIS A 169 17.52 1.40 7.15
C HIS A 169 16.99 1.25 8.59
N PRO A 170 17.51 2.01 9.57
CA PRO A 170 17.04 1.92 10.96
C PRO A 170 15.54 2.18 11.16
N TYR A 171 14.92 2.99 10.31
CA TYR A 171 13.47 3.18 10.33
C TYR A 171 12.72 1.88 9.96
N THR A 172 13.19 1.14 8.96
CA THR A 172 12.63 -0.16 8.58
C THR A 172 12.81 -1.19 9.72
N TRP A 173 13.96 -1.17 10.40
CA TRP A 173 14.16 -1.98 11.60
C TRP A 173 13.10 -1.68 12.67
N GLY A 174 12.85 -0.40 12.92
CA GLY A 174 11.81 0.02 13.86
C GLY A 174 10.41 -0.42 13.46
N LEU A 175 10.06 -0.31 12.18
CA LEU A 175 8.77 -0.76 11.66
C LEU A 175 8.58 -2.27 11.84
N LEU A 176 9.58 -3.07 11.46
CA LEU A 176 9.54 -4.52 11.60
C LEU A 176 9.52 -4.97 13.06
N SER A 177 10.25 -4.27 13.95
CA SER A 177 10.22 -4.55 15.39
C SER A 177 8.89 -4.21 16.05
N ALA A 178 8.14 -3.25 15.49
CA ALA A 178 6.84 -2.84 16.00
C ALA A 178 5.68 -3.75 15.53
N MET A 179 5.92 -4.70 14.62
CA MET A 179 4.88 -5.65 14.19
C MET A 179 4.47 -6.54 15.36
N PRO A 180 3.17 -6.79 15.58
CA PRO A 180 2.73 -7.78 16.56
C PRO A 180 3.30 -9.17 16.23
N ASP A 181 3.84 -9.85 17.23
CA ASP A 181 4.25 -11.25 17.12
C ASP A 181 3.24 -12.10 17.91
N LEU A 182 2.65 -13.10 17.25
CA LEU A 182 1.65 -13.95 17.86
C LEU A 182 2.26 -14.94 18.89
N ASP A 183 3.56 -15.17 18.80
CA ASP A 183 4.26 -16.16 19.62
C ASP A 183 4.90 -15.58 20.89
N THR A 184 4.94 -14.25 21.03
CA THR A 184 5.53 -13.58 22.19
C THR A 184 4.45 -12.88 23.01
N ALA A 185 3.91 -13.61 24.00
CA ALA A 185 2.82 -13.15 24.87
C ALA A 185 3.20 -12.00 25.84
N ASP A 186 4.48 -11.63 25.95
CA ASP A 186 4.99 -10.74 27.03
C ASP A 186 6.00 -9.67 26.57
N GLU A 187 6.30 -9.52 25.28
CA GLU A 187 7.22 -8.48 24.83
C GLU A 187 6.49 -7.14 24.63
N ARG A 188 6.97 -6.11 25.30
CA ARG A 188 6.60 -4.73 25.01
C ARG A 188 6.95 -4.46 23.56
N LEU A 189 5.93 -4.14 22.74
CA LEU A 189 6.13 -3.73 21.36
C LEU A 189 7.19 -2.62 21.29
N TYR A 190 8.19 -2.82 20.47
CA TYR A 190 9.19 -1.78 20.20
C TYR A 190 8.49 -0.54 19.65
N THR A 191 8.83 0.61 20.21
CA THR A 191 8.31 1.91 19.74
C THR A 191 9.48 2.74 19.25
N ILE A 192 9.37 3.25 18.03
CA ILE A 192 10.34 4.21 17.50
C ILE A 192 10.26 5.49 18.36
N PRO A 193 11.35 5.91 19.03
CA PRO A 193 11.31 7.05 19.94
C PRO A 193 11.00 8.37 19.23
N GLY A 194 10.51 9.35 19.99
CA GLY A 194 10.24 10.70 19.49
C GLY A 194 9.00 10.82 18.60
N SER A 195 8.80 12.00 18.05
CA SER A 195 7.70 12.33 17.15
C SER A 195 8.18 12.51 15.71
N PRO A 196 7.32 12.27 14.70
CA PRO A 196 7.64 12.60 13.33
C PRO A 196 8.02 14.07 13.16
N PRO A 197 8.91 14.41 12.20
CA PRO A 197 9.36 15.78 12.00
C PRO A 197 8.24 16.68 11.49
N ASN A 198 8.32 17.96 11.83
CA ASN A 198 7.47 18.98 11.23
C ASN A 198 8.04 19.37 9.86
N LEU A 199 7.36 18.97 8.78
CA LEU A 199 7.80 19.21 7.40
C LEU A 199 7.65 20.68 6.94
N LEU A 200 6.99 21.54 7.72
CA LEU A 200 6.90 22.97 7.39
C LEU A 200 8.26 23.71 7.53
N ASN A 201 9.16 23.16 8.33
CA ASN A 201 10.50 23.70 8.56
C ASN A 201 11.53 22.60 8.30
N GLU A 202 11.74 22.26 7.03
CA GLU A 202 12.77 21.29 6.66
C GLU A 202 14.15 21.77 7.12
N LYS A 203 14.80 20.92 7.93
CA LYS A 203 16.21 21.10 8.29
C LYS A 203 17.07 20.33 7.30
N PRO A 204 18.31 20.79 7.03
CA PRO A 204 19.27 19.97 6.30
C PRO A 204 19.51 18.63 7.02
N GLY A 205 19.82 17.59 6.26
CA GLY A 205 20.15 16.29 6.82
C GLY A 205 19.01 15.26 6.77
N ASP A 206 19.26 14.12 7.37
CA ASP A 206 18.27 13.03 7.42
C ASP A 206 17.11 13.37 8.35
N ALA A 207 15.90 13.40 7.80
CA ALA A 207 14.70 13.66 8.56
C ALA A 207 14.46 12.62 9.69
N PHE A 208 15.07 11.44 9.60
CA PHE A 208 14.98 10.40 10.63
C PHE A 208 16.04 10.54 11.73
N ALA A 209 17.13 11.29 11.52
CA ALA A 209 18.23 11.44 12.46
C ALA A 209 17.80 11.66 13.92
N PRO A 210 16.84 12.56 14.24
CA PRO A 210 16.42 12.82 15.63
C PRO A 210 15.78 11.60 16.32
N ARG A 211 15.38 10.57 15.57
CA ARG A 211 14.74 9.34 16.05
C ARG A 211 15.61 8.12 15.84
N ASN A 212 16.75 8.29 15.18
CA ASN A 212 17.67 7.23 14.84
C ASN A 212 18.70 7.05 15.95
N GLN A 213 18.66 5.95 16.68
CA GLN A 213 19.63 5.62 17.74
C GLN A 213 21.05 5.39 17.19
N PHE A 214 21.18 5.19 15.88
CA PHE A 214 22.44 4.98 15.17
C PHE A 214 22.86 6.20 14.35
N ALA A 215 22.25 7.38 14.59
CA ALA A 215 22.56 8.59 13.85
C ALA A 215 24.03 8.97 13.99
N LEU A 216 24.63 9.38 12.89
CA LEU A 216 25.99 9.90 12.81
C LEU A 216 25.93 11.43 12.72
N GLU A 217 27.02 12.14 13.06
CA GLU A 217 27.08 13.60 12.92
C GLU A 217 26.76 14.11 11.51
N ILE A 218 26.97 13.29 10.49
CA ILE A 218 26.68 13.63 9.10
C ILE A 218 25.18 13.66 8.83
N ASP A 219 24.38 12.84 9.55
CA ASP A 219 22.93 12.80 9.39
C ASP A 219 22.26 14.16 9.71
N ASP A 220 22.86 14.96 10.60
CA ASP A 220 22.37 16.32 10.89
C ASP A 220 22.76 17.38 9.84
N LYS A 221 23.67 17.04 8.92
CA LYS A 221 24.29 17.99 8.00
C LYS A 221 23.90 17.76 6.55
N ALA A 222 23.71 16.51 6.16
CA ALA A 222 23.45 16.11 4.77
C ALA A 222 22.51 14.94 4.68
N ASP A 223 21.61 14.97 3.70
CA ASP A 223 20.76 13.83 3.34
C ASP A 223 21.63 12.64 2.91
N PRO A 224 21.36 11.41 3.41
CA PRO A 224 22.06 10.23 2.94
C PRO A 224 21.70 9.95 1.48
N PRO A 225 22.69 9.64 0.64
CA PRO A 225 22.40 9.16 -0.71
C PRO A 225 21.76 7.76 -0.65
N MET A 226 21.09 7.38 -1.73
CA MET A 226 20.55 6.04 -1.88
C MET A 226 21.70 5.07 -2.21
N PHE A 227 22.20 4.34 -1.22
CA PHE A 227 23.24 3.32 -1.41
C PHE A 227 22.62 2.04 -2.01
N GLN A 228 23.30 1.46 -2.98
CA GLN A 228 22.92 0.17 -3.56
C GLN A 228 23.45 -0.96 -2.69
N VAL A 229 22.57 -1.88 -2.28
CA VAL A 229 22.90 -3.08 -1.50
C VAL A 229 22.95 -4.31 -2.40
N THR A 230 21.92 -4.49 -3.23
CA THR A 230 21.82 -5.50 -4.29
C THR A 230 21.36 -4.83 -5.58
N ASP A 231 21.13 -5.59 -6.65
CA ASP A 231 20.61 -5.05 -7.91
C ASP A 231 19.23 -4.40 -7.74
N THR A 232 18.44 -4.83 -6.76
CA THR A 232 17.08 -4.36 -6.50
C THR A 232 16.94 -3.62 -5.18
N HIS A 233 17.86 -3.81 -4.22
CA HIS A 233 17.78 -3.25 -2.87
C HIS A 233 18.65 -2.01 -2.72
N TYR A 234 18.03 -0.94 -2.24
CA TYR A 234 18.66 0.34 -1.99
C TYR A 234 18.19 0.94 -0.66
N ALA A 235 19.09 1.59 0.09
CA ALA A 235 18.75 2.28 1.32
C ALA A 235 19.47 3.62 1.45
N ALA A 236 18.74 4.63 1.92
CA ALA A 236 19.24 5.98 2.16
C ALA A 236 19.68 6.11 3.63
N THR A 237 20.83 5.58 3.95
CA THR A 237 21.42 5.69 5.30
C THR A 237 22.92 5.77 5.24
N TRP A 238 23.54 6.72 5.96
CA TRP A 238 24.99 6.83 6.06
C TRP A 238 25.68 5.62 6.70
N LEU A 239 24.92 4.77 7.39
CA LEU A 239 25.45 3.51 7.95
C LEU A 239 25.97 2.53 6.89
N LEU A 240 25.61 2.72 5.62
CA LEU A 240 26.13 1.95 4.48
C LEU A 240 27.39 2.55 3.84
N ASP A 241 27.82 3.76 4.27
CA ASP A 241 29.10 4.32 3.82
C ASP A 241 30.24 3.44 4.36
N PRO A 242 31.24 3.05 3.51
CA PRO A 242 32.35 2.21 3.94
C PRO A 242 33.16 2.77 5.11
N ARG A 243 33.07 4.07 5.39
CA ARG A 243 33.75 4.77 6.48
C ARG A 243 32.92 4.80 7.77
N ALA A 244 31.64 4.45 7.69
CA ALA A 244 30.75 4.46 8.86
C ALA A 244 31.14 3.35 9.87
N PRO A 245 30.90 3.59 11.17
CA PRO A 245 31.00 2.51 12.16
C PRO A 245 29.97 1.42 11.84
N LYS A 246 30.35 0.19 12.08
CA LYS A 246 29.42 -0.94 11.90
C LYS A 246 28.26 -0.79 12.90
N ALA A 247 27.07 -0.55 12.39
CA ALA A 247 25.83 -0.61 13.15
C ALA A 247 25.20 -2.00 12.91
N GLU A 248 24.75 -2.60 14.00
CA GLU A 248 24.05 -3.87 13.94
C GLU A 248 22.59 -3.69 14.27
N MET A 249 21.76 -4.39 13.53
CA MET A 249 20.33 -4.51 13.80
C MET A 249 20.09 -5.01 15.24
N PRO A 250 19.06 -4.54 15.95
CA PRO A 250 18.72 -5.02 17.29
C PRO A 250 18.63 -6.56 17.35
N PRO A 251 19.19 -7.20 18.40
CA PRO A 251 19.21 -8.66 18.53
C PRO A 251 17.83 -9.30 18.42
N GLU A 252 16.82 -8.69 19.03
CA GLU A 252 15.44 -9.17 19.02
C GLU A 252 14.88 -9.21 17.60
N LEU A 253 15.21 -8.19 16.78
CA LEU A 253 14.80 -8.17 15.38
C LEU A 253 15.56 -9.21 14.55
N LYS A 254 16.85 -9.44 14.81
CA LYS A 254 17.62 -10.50 14.15
C LYS A 254 17.01 -11.89 14.42
N GLU A 255 16.67 -12.17 15.67
CA GLU A 255 16.04 -13.44 16.06
C GLU A 255 14.67 -13.61 15.40
N ARG A 256 13.87 -12.53 15.37
CA ARG A 256 12.57 -12.52 14.72
C ARG A 256 12.70 -12.81 13.22
N ILE A 257 13.60 -12.12 12.52
CA ILE A 257 13.85 -12.35 11.10
C ILE A 257 14.30 -13.79 10.85
N ALA A 258 15.16 -14.35 11.70
CA ALA A 258 15.59 -15.74 11.60
C ALA A 258 14.40 -16.72 11.74
N ARG A 259 13.46 -16.47 12.66
CA ARG A 259 12.22 -17.26 12.77
C ARG A 259 11.36 -17.14 11.51
N MET A 260 11.14 -15.91 11.04
CA MET A 260 10.34 -15.65 9.83
C MET A 260 10.93 -16.34 8.59
N LYS A 261 12.25 -16.31 8.40
CA LYS A 261 12.94 -17.03 7.30
C LYS A 261 12.70 -18.53 7.38
N LYS A 262 12.82 -19.11 8.57
CA LYS A 262 12.60 -20.54 8.80
C LYS A 262 11.16 -20.96 8.48
N GLU A 263 10.18 -20.17 8.89
CA GLU A 263 8.76 -20.41 8.60
C GLU A 263 8.45 -20.30 7.10
N ALA A 264 9.04 -19.31 6.45
CA ALA A 264 8.90 -19.08 5.01
C ALA A 264 9.70 -20.08 4.15
N LYS A 265 10.50 -20.98 4.78
CA LYS A 265 11.42 -21.92 4.11
C LYS A 265 12.36 -21.22 3.12
N ILE A 266 12.82 -20.04 3.49
CA ILE A 266 13.80 -19.28 2.72
C ILE A 266 15.16 -19.72 3.26
N ASP A 267 15.89 -20.51 2.47
CA ASP A 267 17.28 -20.82 2.77
C ASP A 267 18.13 -19.56 2.59
N ASP A 268 19.04 -19.31 3.55
CA ASP A 268 20.10 -18.33 3.35
C ASP A 268 21.02 -18.89 2.23
N GLY A 269 20.65 -18.58 0.97
CA GLY A 269 21.42 -19.02 -0.18
C GLY A 269 22.87 -18.55 -0.05
N GLU A 270 23.78 -19.51 -0.27
CA GLU A 270 25.23 -19.29 -0.39
C GLU A 270 25.61 -18.19 -1.35
#